data_04a488deab64ad4dd6f7cb94b1b37ca0
#
_entry.id   04a488deab64ad4dd6f7cb94b1b37ca0
#
_cell.length_a   1.000
_cell.length_b   1.000
_cell.length_c   1.000
_cell.angle_alpha   90.00
_cell.angle_beta   90.00
_cell.angle_gamma   90.00
#
_symmetry.space_group_name_H-M   'P 1'
#
loop_
_entity.id
_entity.type
_entity.pdbx_description
1 polymer ?
#
loop_
_entity_poly.entity_id
_entity_poly.type
_entity_poly.pdbx_seq_one_letter_code
_entity_poly.pdbx_strand_id
1 'polypeptide(L)'
;MRDIIYWILCAFLTFAIAIVSLRYVTNFWLLSFVYSFQIHLGVIFVAASLVILAVKRQIYGLVLLLASLFLTAHGFVMLREFAQDDQQTGATPLFRLMSFNIAIDNWKNSTALADMVIASDADVVNLLEAKPLTFHLQRLFKAYPYHIGCDNGKDSCDTLVLSKRPFVMRQVASIGSLRKDRLVVSSVDFGGQAISLVSAHLSKPYYDDYQMGELDDLGKALGSISGPLVLSGDFNSSAIAPSIQGLLREQKLKTLAPEPATWPIAAGAFGIAIDHIFARAPLHLISLKRLDDNLGSNHSGLIAEFALDQETSPAR
;
A
#
# COMPACT_ATOMS: atom_id res chain seq x y z
N MET A 1 14.32 33.14 31.22
CA MET A 1 13.58 31.88 31.15
C MET A 1 12.81 31.74 29.82
N ARG A 2 11.95 32.68 29.41
CA ARG A 2 11.18 32.63 28.16
C ARG A 2 12.04 32.50 26.89
N ASP A 3 13.18 33.20 26.82
CA ASP A 3 14.10 33.12 25.67
C ASP A 3 14.79 31.76 25.58
N ILE A 4 15.19 31.18 26.70
CA ILE A 4 15.81 29.86 26.73
C ILE A 4 14.81 28.82 26.24
N ILE A 5 13.56 28.84 26.75
CA ILE A 5 12.50 27.92 26.30
C ILE A 5 12.27 28.06 24.79
N TYR A 6 12.17 29.30 24.29
CA TYR A 6 12.00 29.57 22.87
C TYR A 6 13.09 28.92 22.02
N TRP A 7 14.37 29.13 22.35
CA TRP A 7 15.47 28.60 21.58
C TRP A 7 15.59 27.07 21.66
N ILE A 8 15.27 26.47 22.81
CA ILE A 8 15.22 25.01 22.96
C ILE A 8 14.14 24.43 22.03
N LEU A 9 12.93 24.97 22.04
CA LEU A 9 11.84 24.50 21.17
C LEU A 9 12.19 24.69 19.69
N CYS A 10 12.78 25.84 19.33
CA CYS A 10 13.26 26.08 17.96
C CYS A 10 14.30 25.04 17.52
N ALA A 11 15.28 24.73 18.36
CA ALA A 11 16.34 23.76 18.05
C ALA A 11 15.77 22.35 17.81
N PHE A 12 14.87 21.89 18.68
CA PHE A 12 14.21 20.59 18.51
C PHE A 12 13.38 20.52 17.23
N LEU A 13 12.57 21.55 16.97
CA LEU A 13 11.72 21.56 15.78
C LEU A 13 12.55 21.67 14.50
N THR A 14 13.61 22.47 14.49
CA THR A 14 14.54 22.56 13.36
C THR A 14 15.15 21.21 13.04
N PHE A 15 15.62 20.49 14.05
CA PHE A 15 16.19 19.16 13.87
C PHE A 15 15.16 18.18 13.32
N ALA A 16 13.93 18.17 13.85
CA ALA A 16 12.87 17.30 13.36
C ALA A 16 12.47 17.60 11.89
N ILE A 17 12.33 18.90 11.55
CA ILE A 17 12.08 19.34 10.16
C ILE A 17 13.23 18.91 9.25
N ALA A 18 14.49 19.08 9.69
CA ALA A 18 15.66 18.69 8.91
C ALA A 18 15.67 17.18 8.61
N ILE A 19 15.35 16.32 9.60
CA ILE A 19 15.25 14.86 9.40
C ILE A 19 14.23 14.53 8.31
N VAL A 20 13.01 15.08 8.38
CA VAL A 20 11.98 14.81 7.37
C VAL A 20 12.39 15.37 6.01
N SER A 21 13.10 16.51 5.99
CA SER A 21 13.59 17.17 4.76
C SER A 21 14.73 16.41 4.08
N LEU A 22 15.42 15.49 4.77
CA LEU A 22 16.45 14.65 4.15
C LEU A 22 15.90 13.84 2.95
N ARG A 23 14.60 13.58 2.87
CA ARG A 23 13.96 12.93 1.72
C ARG A 23 14.23 13.61 0.38
N TYR A 24 14.51 14.92 0.38
CA TYR A 24 14.81 15.69 -0.83
C TYR A 24 16.26 15.57 -1.30
N VAL A 25 17.11 14.96 -0.47
CA VAL A 25 18.55 14.85 -0.70
C VAL A 25 18.99 13.38 -0.80
N THR A 26 18.37 12.52 -0.01
CA THR A 26 18.73 11.10 0.05
C THR A 26 17.51 10.21 0.31
N ASN A 27 17.56 9.00 -0.26
CA ASN A 27 16.60 7.94 0.04
C ASN A 27 17.22 6.96 1.05
N PHE A 28 17.49 7.44 2.26
CA PHE A 28 18.09 6.62 3.31
C PHE A 28 17.05 5.67 3.93
N TRP A 29 17.27 4.37 3.83
CA TRP A 29 16.34 3.32 4.22
C TRP A 29 15.78 3.49 5.65
N LEU A 30 16.62 3.84 6.63
CA LEU A 30 16.21 4.03 8.03
C LEU A 30 15.12 5.10 8.20
N LEU A 31 15.07 6.10 7.33
CA LEU A 31 14.07 7.17 7.36
C LEU A 31 12.83 6.87 6.51
N SER A 32 12.79 5.79 5.76
CA SER A 32 11.66 5.43 4.89
C SER A 32 10.34 5.35 5.66
N PHE A 33 10.38 4.78 6.87
CA PHE A 33 9.22 4.77 7.76
C PHE A 33 8.79 6.17 8.20
N VAL A 34 9.74 7.05 8.53
CA VAL A 34 9.47 8.45 8.90
C VAL A 34 8.82 9.21 7.73
N TYR A 35 9.29 8.97 6.52
CA TYR A 35 8.73 9.60 5.32
C TYR A 35 7.29 9.20 5.04
N SER A 36 6.88 7.99 5.41
CA SER A 36 5.49 7.54 5.32
C SER A 36 4.54 8.37 6.19
N PHE A 37 5.04 9.01 7.25
CA PHE A 37 4.29 9.87 8.16
C PHE A 37 4.46 11.36 7.89
N GLN A 38 5.01 11.77 6.75
CA GLN A 38 5.33 13.18 6.50
C GLN A 38 4.16 14.13 6.74
N ILE A 39 2.94 13.77 6.33
CA ILE A 39 1.75 14.62 6.53
C ILE A 39 1.45 14.78 8.03
N HIS A 40 1.45 13.69 8.78
CA HIS A 40 1.20 13.70 10.23
C HIS A 40 2.25 14.53 10.97
N LEU A 41 3.53 14.31 10.65
CA LEU A 41 4.64 15.07 11.22
C LEU A 41 4.55 16.54 10.83
N GLY A 42 4.21 16.84 9.58
CA GLY A 42 4.02 18.20 9.11
C GLY A 42 2.93 18.94 9.91
N VAL A 43 1.77 18.31 10.15
CA VAL A 43 0.70 18.88 10.98
C VAL A 43 1.17 19.10 12.43
N ILE A 44 1.88 18.14 13.01
CA ILE A 44 2.46 18.28 14.35
C ILE A 44 3.47 19.45 14.38
N PHE A 45 4.30 19.58 13.34
CA PHE A 45 5.28 20.66 13.24
C PHE A 45 4.61 22.04 13.09
N VAL A 46 3.50 22.14 12.36
CA VAL A 46 2.67 23.36 12.29
C VAL A 46 2.16 23.72 13.68
N ALA A 47 1.58 22.77 14.41
CA ALA A 47 1.10 23.02 15.78
C ALA A 47 2.24 23.45 16.72
N ALA A 48 3.40 22.78 16.65
CA ALA A 48 4.59 23.16 17.42
C ALA A 48 5.10 24.54 17.07
N SER A 49 5.12 24.92 15.79
CA SER A 49 5.52 26.25 15.33
C SER A 49 4.60 27.35 15.87
N LEU A 50 3.29 27.09 15.94
CA LEU A 50 2.32 28.03 16.52
C LEU A 50 2.55 28.22 18.02
N VAL A 51 2.87 27.14 18.75
CA VAL A 51 3.27 27.22 20.18
C VAL A 51 4.54 28.06 20.34
N ILE A 52 5.56 27.85 19.51
CA ILE A 52 6.81 28.61 19.53
C ILE A 52 6.49 30.12 19.32
N LEU A 53 5.65 30.47 18.36
CA LEU A 53 5.24 31.86 18.10
C LEU A 53 4.40 32.46 19.26
N ALA A 54 3.61 31.65 19.96
CA ALA A 54 2.91 32.07 21.17
C ALA A 54 3.87 32.34 22.34
N VAL A 55 4.92 31.55 22.49
CA VAL A 55 5.99 31.81 23.48
C VAL A 55 6.73 33.11 23.16
N LYS A 56 7.18 33.31 21.92
CA LYS A 56 7.87 34.53 21.50
C LYS A 56 7.70 34.74 20.00
N ARG A 57 7.14 35.91 19.64
CA ARG A 57 6.94 36.31 18.24
C ARG A 57 8.26 36.75 17.63
N GLN A 58 8.94 35.86 16.93
CA GLN A 58 10.18 36.15 16.21
C GLN A 58 10.15 35.55 14.81
N ILE A 59 10.93 36.15 13.90
CA ILE A 59 10.99 35.76 12.48
C ILE A 59 11.38 34.27 12.31
N TYR A 60 12.25 33.75 13.18
CA TYR A 60 12.68 32.35 13.12
C TYR A 60 11.52 31.37 13.37
N GLY A 61 10.62 31.67 14.32
CA GLY A 61 9.39 30.90 14.53
C GLY A 61 8.46 30.92 13.30
N LEU A 62 8.41 32.05 12.57
CA LEU A 62 7.65 32.13 11.31
C LEU A 62 8.30 31.29 10.21
N VAL A 63 9.63 31.27 10.11
CA VAL A 63 10.35 30.41 9.16
C VAL A 63 10.05 28.93 9.42
N LEU A 64 10.05 28.50 10.69
CA LEU A 64 9.68 27.12 11.06
C LEU A 64 8.22 26.81 10.69
N LEU A 65 7.30 27.74 10.89
CA LEU A 65 5.91 27.56 10.49
C LEU A 65 5.78 27.38 8.97
N LEU A 66 6.44 28.22 8.17
CA LEU A 66 6.41 28.13 6.71
C LEU A 66 7.01 26.80 6.22
N ALA A 67 8.13 26.36 6.79
CA ALA A 67 8.73 25.08 6.49
C ALA A 67 7.78 23.90 6.83
N SER A 68 7.10 23.97 7.98
CA SER A 68 6.13 22.96 8.41
C SER A 68 4.92 22.91 7.48
N LEU A 69 4.39 24.06 7.08
CA LEU A 69 3.30 24.19 6.11
C LEU A 69 3.71 23.62 4.74
N PHE A 70 4.94 23.91 4.29
CA PHE A 70 5.48 23.35 3.05
C PHE A 70 5.53 21.82 3.09
N LEU A 71 6.08 21.22 4.15
CA LEU A 71 6.16 19.76 4.29
C LEU A 71 4.77 19.11 4.28
N THR A 72 3.82 19.73 4.97
CA THR A 72 2.42 19.25 5.02
C THR A 72 1.78 19.32 3.64
N ALA A 73 1.83 20.47 3.00
CA ALA A 73 1.23 20.71 1.68
C ALA A 73 1.85 19.79 0.61
N HIS A 74 3.18 19.68 0.60
CA HIS A 74 3.88 18.78 -0.31
C HIS A 74 3.50 17.32 -0.09
N GLY A 75 3.28 16.88 1.17
CA GLY A 75 2.77 15.54 1.47
C GLY A 75 1.42 15.27 0.79
N PHE A 76 0.49 16.23 0.83
CA PHE A 76 -0.79 16.11 0.12
C PHE A 76 -0.65 16.12 -1.41
N VAL A 77 0.28 16.90 -1.95
CA VAL A 77 0.59 16.89 -3.39
C VAL A 77 1.08 15.50 -3.82
N MET A 78 1.99 14.90 -3.04
CA MET A 78 2.51 13.56 -3.33
C MET A 78 1.43 12.47 -3.28
N LEU A 79 0.47 12.54 -2.36
CA LEU A 79 -0.65 11.59 -2.34
C LEU A 79 -1.49 11.67 -3.62
N ARG A 80 -1.62 12.85 -4.21
CA ARG A 80 -2.38 13.05 -5.46
C ARG A 80 -1.60 12.66 -6.71
N GLU A 81 -0.29 12.57 -6.65
CA GLU A 81 0.54 12.22 -7.81
C GLU A 81 0.15 10.87 -8.43
N PHE A 82 -0.22 9.92 -7.59
CA PHE A 82 -0.61 8.57 -8.02
C PHE A 82 -2.13 8.38 -8.08
N ALA A 83 -2.91 9.43 -7.88
CA ALA A 83 -4.33 9.39 -8.14
C ALA A 83 -4.61 9.13 -9.63
N GLN A 84 -5.62 8.35 -9.90
CA GLN A 84 -6.16 8.23 -11.25
C GLN A 84 -6.86 9.53 -11.62
N ASP A 85 -6.70 9.94 -12.88
CA ASP A 85 -7.48 11.03 -13.45
C ASP A 85 -8.96 10.59 -13.54
N ASP A 86 -9.85 11.54 -13.37
CA ASP A 86 -11.31 11.45 -13.18
C ASP A 86 -11.94 10.05 -13.32
N GLN A 87 -12.63 9.66 -12.26
CA GLN A 87 -13.44 8.44 -12.23
C GLN A 87 -14.49 8.48 -13.34
N GLN A 88 -14.45 7.52 -14.25
CA GLN A 88 -15.59 7.25 -15.13
C GLN A 88 -16.75 6.74 -14.26
N THR A 89 -17.56 7.67 -13.76
CA THR A 89 -18.76 7.36 -13.00
C THR A 89 -19.71 6.55 -13.88
N GLY A 90 -20.02 5.34 -13.43
CA GLY A 90 -20.96 4.46 -14.13
C GLY A 90 -20.32 3.34 -14.97
N ALA A 91 -19.01 3.16 -14.91
CA ALA A 91 -18.36 2.01 -15.53
C ALA A 91 -18.83 0.70 -14.86
N THR A 92 -19.16 -0.31 -15.66
CA THR A 92 -19.47 -1.64 -15.14
C THR A 92 -18.19 -2.33 -14.67
N PRO A 93 -18.16 -2.89 -13.46
CA PRO A 93 -17.00 -3.61 -12.98
C PRO A 93 -16.65 -4.80 -13.89
N LEU A 94 -15.38 -4.92 -14.28
CA LEU A 94 -14.85 -6.08 -14.99
C LEU A 94 -14.60 -7.23 -14.01
N PHE A 95 -14.02 -6.91 -12.85
CA PHE A 95 -13.78 -7.85 -11.75
C PHE A 95 -13.56 -7.11 -10.43
N ARG A 96 -13.65 -7.89 -9.35
CA ARG A 96 -13.41 -7.45 -7.96
C ARG A 96 -12.23 -8.19 -7.36
N LEU A 97 -11.32 -7.46 -6.68
CA LEU A 97 -10.19 -8.01 -5.98
C LEU A 97 -10.22 -7.60 -4.51
N MET A 98 -10.00 -8.57 -3.63
CA MET A 98 -9.76 -8.37 -2.21
C MET A 98 -8.28 -8.57 -1.91
N SER A 99 -7.66 -7.68 -1.10
CA SER A 99 -6.28 -7.82 -0.62
C SER A 99 -6.24 -7.60 0.88
N PHE A 100 -5.66 -8.55 1.65
CA PHE A 100 -5.67 -8.48 3.10
C PHE A 100 -4.47 -9.19 3.73
N ASN A 101 -3.69 -8.45 4.53
CA ASN A 101 -2.74 -9.04 5.47
C ASN A 101 -3.52 -9.43 6.74
N ILE A 102 -3.69 -10.74 6.96
CA ILE A 102 -4.54 -11.27 8.03
C ILE A 102 -3.82 -11.44 9.36
N ALA A 103 -2.53 -11.12 9.45
CA ALA A 103 -1.61 -11.34 10.56
C ALA A 103 -1.32 -12.84 10.84
N ILE A 104 -0.03 -13.19 10.82
CA ILE A 104 0.46 -14.58 10.85
C ILE A 104 0.08 -15.38 12.12
N ASP A 105 -0.21 -14.69 13.20
CA ASP A 105 -0.59 -15.24 14.50
C ASP A 105 -2.10 -15.19 14.79
N ASN A 106 -2.91 -14.79 13.82
CA ASN A 106 -4.36 -14.58 13.96
C ASN A 106 -5.17 -15.89 13.89
N TRP A 107 -4.70 -16.94 14.55
CA TRP A 107 -5.34 -18.28 14.57
C TRP A 107 -6.74 -18.28 15.17
N LYS A 108 -6.95 -17.43 16.19
CA LYS A 108 -8.23 -17.35 16.90
C LYS A 108 -9.40 -16.97 15.99
N ASN A 109 -9.14 -16.15 15.00
CA ASN A 109 -10.16 -15.62 14.08
C ASN A 109 -10.16 -16.34 12.72
N SER A 110 -9.39 -17.40 12.54
CA SER A 110 -9.19 -18.07 11.25
C SER A 110 -10.49 -18.52 10.59
N THR A 111 -11.48 -18.99 11.36
CA THR A 111 -12.80 -19.37 10.84
C THR A 111 -13.56 -18.16 10.30
N ALA A 112 -13.62 -17.08 11.09
CA ALA A 112 -14.30 -15.84 10.67
C ALA A 112 -13.60 -15.18 9.47
N LEU A 113 -12.26 -15.25 9.41
CA LEU A 113 -11.50 -14.82 8.25
C LEU A 113 -11.82 -15.61 6.99
N ALA A 114 -11.93 -16.94 7.08
CA ALA A 114 -12.34 -17.79 5.96
C ALA A 114 -13.78 -17.47 5.51
N ASP A 115 -14.69 -17.22 6.47
CA ASP A 115 -16.06 -16.81 6.18
C ASP A 115 -16.11 -15.45 5.46
N MET A 116 -15.35 -14.47 5.94
CA MET A 116 -15.24 -13.15 5.32
C MET A 116 -14.72 -13.26 3.89
N VAL A 117 -13.66 -14.03 3.65
CA VAL A 117 -13.10 -14.26 2.32
C VAL A 117 -14.15 -14.81 1.37
N ILE A 118 -14.91 -15.81 1.79
CA ILE A 118 -15.95 -16.42 0.96
C ILE A 118 -17.12 -15.44 0.75
N ALA A 119 -17.53 -14.73 1.79
CA ALA A 119 -18.62 -13.75 1.73
C ALA A 119 -18.30 -12.48 0.94
N SER A 120 -17.00 -12.17 0.76
CA SER A 120 -16.55 -11.01 -0.03
C SER A 120 -17.02 -11.07 -1.49
N ASP A 121 -17.25 -12.31 -1.98
CA ASP A 121 -17.61 -12.62 -3.36
C ASP A 121 -16.65 -12.01 -4.40
N ALA A 122 -15.41 -11.69 -4.00
CA ALA A 122 -14.38 -11.19 -4.91
C ALA A 122 -14.03 -12.23 -5.98
N ASP A 123 -13.69 -11.80 -7.17
CA ASP A 123 -13.24 -12.70 -8.25
C ASP A 123 -11.83 -13.25 -7.97
N VAL A 124 -11.01 -12.39 -7.36
CA VAL A 124 -9.64 -12.70 -6.93
C VAL A 124 -9.44 -12.23 -5.50
N VAL A 125 -8.76 -13.05 -4.70
CA VAL A 125 -8.39 -12.72 -3.33
C VAL A 125 -6.89 -12.88 -3.15
N ASN A 126 -6.25 -11.85 -2.63
CA ASN A 126 -4.84 -11.84 -2.25
C ASN A 126 -4.75 -11.78 -0.72
N LEU A 127 -4.27 -12.86 -0.10
CA LEU A 127 -4.08 -12.94 1.35
C LEU A 127 -2.60 -13.02 1.68
N LEU A 128 -2.18 -12.19 2.61
CA LEU A 128 -0.83 -12.16 3.14
C LEU A 128 -0.83 -12.65 4.58
N GLU A 129 0.30 -13.23 5.00
CA GLU A 129 0.43 -13.90 6.29
C GLU A 129 -0.65 -14.97 6.49
N ALA A 130 -0.96 -15.69 5.40
CA ALA A 130 -2.12 -16.59 5.28
C ALA A 130 -2.05 -17.88 6.11
N LYS A 131 -0.98 -18.09 6.87
CA LYS A 131 -0.76 -19.29 7.68
C LYS A 131 -1.95 -19.68 8.59
N PRO A 132 -2.67 -18.75 9.24
CA PRO A 132 -3.85 -19.09 10.05
C PRO A 132 -4.97 -19.81 9.28
N LEU A 133 -5.02 -19.66 7.96
CA LEU A 133 -6.05 -20.29 7.11
C LEU A 133 -5.73 -21.73 6.67
N THR A 134 -4.59 -22.29 7.08
CA THR A 134 -4.19 -23.65 6.64
C THR A 134 -5.23 -24.72 6.94
N PHE A 135 -5.97 -24.61 8.05
CA PHE A 135 -7.04 -25.55 8.39
C PHE A 135 -8.36 -25.30 7.61
N HIS A 136 -8.45 -24.21 6.89
CA HIS A 136 -9.63 -23.82 6.11
C HIS A 136 -9.40 -23.89 4.60
N LEU A 137 -8.21 -24.33 4.13
CA LEU A 137 -7.86 -24.33 2.70
C LEU A 137 -8.85 -25.12 1.86
N GLN A 138 -9.27 -26.31 2.30
CA GLN A 138 -10.25 -27.12 1.56
C GLN A 138 -11.57 -26.38 1.34
N ARG A 139 -12.01 -25.62 2.34
CA ARG A 139 -13.23 -24.83 2.26
C ARG A 139 -13.05 -23.62 1.32
N LEU A 140 -11.92 -22.96 1.39
CA LEU A 140 -11.56 -21.83 0.51
C LEU A 140 -11.44 -22.31 -0.94
N PHE A 141 -10.78 -23.45 -1.18
CA PHE A 141 -10.60 -24.02 -2.53
C PHE A 141 -11.91 -24.52 -3.15
N LYS A 142 -12.92 -24.82 -2.33
CA LYS A 142 -14.27 -25.10 -2.84
C LYS A 142 -14.94 -23.84 -3.39
N ALA A 143 -14.72 -22.68 -2.75
CA ALA A 143 -15.27 -21.39 -3.20
C ALA A 143 -14.42 -20.76 -4.32
N TYR A 144 -13.10 -20.99 -4.27
CA TYR A 144 -12.10 -20.51 -5.23
C TYR A 144 -11.31 -21.70 -5.79
N PRO A 145 -11.76 -22.31 -6.89
CA PRO A 145 -11.16 -23.55 -7.41
C PRO A 145 -9.71 -23.40 -7.87
N TYR A 146 -9.26 -22.17 -8.13
CA TYR A 146 -7.91 -21.90 -8.58
C TYR A 146 -7.15 -21.12 -7.49
N HIS A 147 -5.95 -21.60 -7.15
CA HIS A 147 -5.15 -20.99 -6.09
C HIS A 147 -3.65 -21.10 -6.39
N ILE A 148 -2.88 -20.23 -5.75
CA ILE A 148 -1.42 -20.18 -5.79
C ILE A 148 -0.94 -19.89 -4.36
N GLY A 149 0.04 -20.67 -3.89
CA GLY A 149 0.58 -20.57 -2.54
C GLY A 149 -0.09 -21.52 -1.56
N CYS A 150 0.49 -21.64 -0.38
CA CYS A 150 0.04 -22.53 0.70
C CYS A 150 -0.12 -24.01 0.28
N ASP A 151 0.66 -24.46 -0.70
CA ASP A 151 0.62 -25.84 -1.14
C ASP A 151 1.08 -26.80 -0.02
N ASN A 152 0.41 -27.96 0.08
CA ASN A 152 0.70 -28.97 1.09
C ASN A 152 2.19 -29.31 1.12
N GLY A 153 2.82 -29.16 2.29
CA GLY A 153 4.21 -29.53 2.55
C GLY A 153 5.25 -28.42 2.40
N LYS A 154 4.85 -27.18 2.09
CA LYS A 154 5.75 -26.01 2.16
C LYS A 154 5.56 -25.28 3.49
N ASP A 155 6.66 -25.00 4.19
CA ASP A 155 6.66 -24.28 5.46
C ASP A 155 6.20 -22.81 5.35
N SER A 156 6.20 -22.25 4.14
CA SER A 156 5.82 -20.86 3.87
C SER A 156 4.40 -20.79 3.29
N CYS A 157 3.43 -20.46 4.14
CA CYS A 157 2.11 -19.99 3.71
C CYS A 157 2.01 -18.50 4.03
N ASP A 158 2.92 -17.70 3.47
CA ASP A 158 2.87 -16.24 3.63
C ASP A 158 1.84 -15.64 2.66
N THR A 159 1.94 -15.95 1.37
CA THR A 159 1.04 -15.43 0.35
C THR A 159 0.13 -16.53 -0.20
N LEU A 160 -1.17 -16.24 -0.23
CA LEU A 160 -2.20 -17.08 -0.83
C LEU A 160 -3.04 -16.26 -1.79
N VAL A 161 -2.98 -16.59 -3.08
CA VAL A 161 -3.83 -16.00 -4.11
C VAL A 161 -4.91 -16.99 -4.49
N LEU A 162 -6.17 -16.56 -4.39
CA LEU A 162 -7.36 -17.34 -4.73
C LEU A 162 -8.06 -16.72 -5.93
N SER A 163 -8.62 -17.53 -6.83
CA SER A 163 -9.36 -17.07 -7.99
C SER A 163 -10.57 -17.95 -8.28
N LYS A 164 -11.68 -17.33 -8.71
CA LYS A 164 -12.84 -18.04 -9.27
C LYS A 164 -12.60 -18.48 -10.72
N ARG A 165 -11.60 -17.90 -11.39
CA ARG A 165 -11.25 -18.17 -12.79
C ARG A 165 -9.89 -18.83 -12.90
N PRO A 166 -9.65 -19.64 -13.95
CA PRO A 166 -8.34 -20.27 -14.15
C PRO A 166 -7.24 -19.23 -14.38
N PHE A 167 -6.07 -19.53 -13.83
CA PHE A 167 -4.87 -18.76 -14.14
C PHE A 167 -4.34 -19.16 -15.52
N VAL A 168 -4.14 -18.15 -16.37
CA VAL A 168 -3.45 -18.30 -17.67
C VAL A 168 -1.95 -18.47 -17.45
N MET A 169 -1.40 -17.76 -16.47
CA MET A 169 0.00 -17.82 -16.06
C MET A 169 0.07 -17.73 -14.52
N ARG A 170 1.04 -18.42 -13.95
CA ARG A 170 1.32 -18.36 -12.50
C ARG A 170 2.79 -18.58 -12.22
N GLN A 171 3.35 -17.77 -11.33
CA GLN A 171 4.71 -17.85 -10.86
C GLN A 171 4.77 -17.41 -9.40
N VAL A 172 5.47 -18.17 -8.57
CA VAL A 172 5.84 -17.76 -7.21
C VAL A 172 7.33 -17.48 -7.21
N ALA A 173 7.71 -16.33 -6.67
CA ALA A 173 9.09 -15.89 -6.60
C ALA A 173 9.42 -15.31 -5.22
N SER A 174 10.71 -15.25 -4.93
CA SER A 174 11.21 -14.54 -3.76
C SER A 174 11.74 -13.18 -4.20
N ILE A 175 11.32 -12.13 -3.49
CA ILE A 175 11.90 -10.78 -3.61
C ILE A 175 12.90 -10.59 -2.48
N GLY A 176 14.13 -10.24 -2.86
CA GLY A 176 15.23 -10.14 -1.89
C GLY A 176 15.69 -11.48 -1.29
N SER A 177 16.55 -11.40 -0.31
CA SER A 177 17.20 -12.56 0.32
C SER A 177 16.59 -12.98 1.66
N LEU A 178 15.82 -12.11 2.30
CA LEU A 178 15.35 -12.28 3.68
C LEU A 178 14.22 -13.28 3.79
N ARG A 179 13.24 -13.22 2.87
CA ARG A 179 12.02 -14.04 2.93
C ARG A 179 11.68 -14.63 1.57
N LYS A 180 11.21 -15.88 1.60
CA LYS A 180 10.85 -16.62 0.38
C LYS A 180 9.36 -16.50 0.08
N ASP A 181 9.02 -16.70 -1.20
CA ASP A 181 7.65 -16.89 -1.70
C ASP A 181 6.70 -15.72 -1.38
N ARG A 182 7.24 -14.48 -1.37
CA ARG A 182 6.50 -13.24 -1.08
C ARG A 182 6.10 -12.43 -2.31
N LEU A 183 6.37 -12.97 -3.49
CA LEU A 183 5.92 -12.43 -4.77
C LEU A 183 5.15 -13.51 -5.51
N VAL A 184 3.90 -13.22 -5.85
CA VAL A 184 3.11 -14.05 -6.76
C VAL A 184 2.79 -13.21 -7.99
N VAL A 185 3.19 -13.70 -9.15
CA VAL A 185 2.84 -13.13 -10.45
C VAL A 185 1.91 -14.11 -11.15
N SER A 186 0.74 -13.65 -11.51
CA SER A 186 -0.26 -14.47 -12.19
C SER A 186 -1.02 -13.65 -13.24
N SER A 187 -1.76 -14.31 -14.11
CA SER A 187 -2.71 -13.64 -14.96
C SER A 187 -4.02 -14.44 -15.05
N VAL A 188 -5.11 -13.71 -15.19
CA VAL A 188 -6.47 -14.25 -15.31
C VAL A 188 -7.14 -13.58 -16.49
N ASP A 189 -7.91 -14.36 -17.26
CA ASP A 189 -8.74 -13.84 -18.34
C ASP A 189 -10.08 -13.34 -17.80
N PHE A 190 -10.37 -12.08 -18.06
CA PHE A 190 -11.66 -11.44 -17.76
C PHE A 190 -12.33 -11.00 -19.06
N GLY A 191 -13.10 -11.93 -19.66
CA GLY A 191 -13.89 -11.63 -20.86
C GLY A 191 -13.06 -11.44 -22.13
N GLY A 192 -11.98 -12.20 -22.29
CA GLY A 192 -11.06 -12.11 -23.42
C GLY A 192 -9.87 -11.17 -23.19
N GLN A 193 -9.82 -10.52 -22.05
CA GLN A 193 -8.71 -9.65 -21.65
C GLN A 193 -7.90 -10.31 -20.53
N ALA A 194 -6.65 -10.66 -20.81
CA ALA A 194 -5.73 -11.16 -19.80
C ALA A 194 -5.24 -10.00 -18.92
N ILE A 195 -5.52 -10.07 -17.62
CA ILE A 195 -5.08 -9.10 -16.62
C ILE A 195 -3.97 -9.74 -15.79
N SER A 196 -2.83 -9.08 -15.70
CA SER A 196 -1.75 -9.49 -14.81
C SER A 196 -2.04 -9.07 -13.37
N LEU A 197 -1.91 -10.02 -12.45
CA LEU A 197 -2.15 -9.84 -11.02
C LEU A 197 -0.86 -10.12 -10.28
N VAL A 198 -0.32 -9.12 -9.61
CA VAL A 198 0.91 -9.21 -8.83
C VAL A 198 0.59 -8.98 -7.37
N SER A 199 0.93 -9.96 -6.54
CA SER A 199 0.84 -9.88 -5.09
C SER A 199 2.24 -9.79 -4.51
N ALA A 200 2.50 -8.78 -3.68
CA ALA A 200 3.79 -8.57 -3.04
C ALA A 200 3.63 -8.30 -1.54
N HIS A 201 4.51 -8.91 -0.74
CA HIS A 201 4.61 -8.62 0.68
C HIS A 201 6.04 -8.20 1.01
N LEU A 202 6.26 -6.91 1.16
CA LEU A 202 7.57 -6.31 1.40
C LEU A 202 7.97 -6.36 2.87
N SER A 203 9.26 -6.36 3.12
CA SER A 203 9.81 -6.23 4.47
C SER A 203 9.55 -4.85 5.06
N LYS A 204 9.59 -4.76 6.39
CA LYS A 204 9.44 -3.49 7.08
C LYS A 204 10.64 -2.57 6.78
N PRO A 205 10.40 -1.29 6.48
CA PRO A 205 11.44 -0.39 5.97
C PRO A 205 12.53 -0.02 6.99
N TYR A 206 12.35 -0.39 8.25
CA TYR A 206 13.31 -0.12 9.33
C TYR A 206 14.15 -1.35 9.73
N TYR A 207 14.06 -2.44 8.96
CA TYR A 207 14.89 -3.64 9.13
C TYR A 207 15.98 -3.65 8.07
N ASP A 208 17.00 -2.81 8.23
CA ASP A 208 18.07 -2.66 7.26
C ASP A 208 17.56 -2.20 5.87
N ASP A 209 18.32 -2.36 4.82
CA ASP A 209 18.00 -1.97 3.45
C ASP A 209 17.21 -3.02 2.66
N TYR A 210 16.76 -4.10 3.32
CA TYR A 210 16.06 -5.21 2.66
C TYR A 210 14.90 -4.76 1.77
N GLN A 211 14.05 -3.84 2.25
CA GLN A 211 12.91 -3.36 1.48
C GLN A 211 13.34 -2.66 0.18
N MET A 212 14.49 -1.97 0.18
CA MET A 212 14.99 -1.33 -1.04
C MET A 212 15.39 -2.36 -2.08
N GLY A 213 16.09 -3.42 -1.70
CA GLY A 213 16.41 -4.53 -2.57
C GLY A 213 15.17 -5.28 -3.08
N GLU A 214 14.17 -5.48 -2.22
CA GLU A 214 12.89 -6.09 -2.59
C GLU A 214 12.13 -5.23 -3.61
N LEU A 215 12.16 -3.90 -3.47
CA LEU A 215 11.55 -2.97 -4.44
C LEU A 215 12.26 -2.99 -5.80
N ASP A 216 13.59 -3.11 -5.82
CA ASP A 216 14.35 -3.26 -7.06
C ASP A 216 13.97 -4.56 -7.79
N ASP A 217 13.87 -5.68 -7.06
CA ASP A 217 13.47 -6.96 -7.64
C ASP A 217 12.01 -6.96 -8.09
N LEU A 218 11.11 -6.32 -7.33
CA LEU A 218 9.72 -6.11 -7.72
C LEU A 218 9.64 -5.24 -8.98
N GLY A 219 10.42 -4.15 -9.05
CA GLY A 219 10.50 -3.28 -10.23
C GLY A 219 10.90 -4.03 -11.48
N LYS A 220 11.92 -4.91 -11.40
CA LYS A 220 12.34 -5.78 -12.52
C LYS A 220 11.22 -6.73 -12.94
N ALA A 221 10.54 -7.37 -11.95
CA ALA A 221 9.44 -8.27 -12.26
C ALA A 221 8.29 -7.55 -12.96
N LEU A 222 7.88 -6.37 -12.47
CA LEU A 222 6.82 -5.54 -13.07
C LEU A 222 7.20 -5.00 -14.46
N GLY A 223 8.48 -4.65 -14.66
CA GLY A 223 9.01 -4.16 -15.94
C GLY A 223 8.97 -5.23 -17.04
N SER A 224 8.99 -6.52 -16.69
CA SER A 224 8.84 -7.63 -17.63
C SER A 224 7.39 -7.89 -18.08
N ILE A 225 6.41 -7.29 -17.39
CA ILE A 225 4.98 -7.50 -17.65
C ILE A 225 4.45 -6.37 -18.53
N SER A 226 3.91 -6.73 -19.68
CA SER A 226 3.21 -5.80 -20.58
C SER A 226 1.70 -5.82 -20.35
N GLY A 227 1.02 -4.71 -20.71
CA GLY A 227 -0.44 -4.60 -20.65
C GLY A 227 -1.02 -4.29 -19.27
N PRO A 228 -2.34 -4.52 -19.11
CA PRO A 228 -3.06 -4.20 -17.88
C PRO A 228 -2.58 -5.06 -16.70
N LEU A 229 -2.38 -4.38 -15.57
CA LEU A 229 -1.79 -4.99 -14.38
C LEU A 229 -2.40 -4.43 -13.12
N VAL A 230 -2.62 -5.30 -12.14
CA VAL A 230 -2.86 -4.95 -10.73
C VAL A 230 -1.66 -5.35 -9.90
N LEU A 231 -1.17 -4.43 -9.09
CA LEU A 231 -0.21 -4.70 -8.03
C LEU A 231 -0.92 -4.50 -6.69
N SER A 232 -0.94 -5.53 -5.85
CA SER A 232 -1.59 -5.47 -4.54
C SER A 232 -0.73 -6.11 -3.45
N GLY A 233 -0.90 -5.68 -2.21
CA GLY A 233 -0.26 -6.31 -1.07
C GLY A 233 0.17 -5.34 0.02
N ASP A 234 0.96 -5.85 0.98
CA ASP A 234 1.53 -5.10 2.09
C ASP A 234 2.93 -4.59 1.73
N PHE A 235 3.05 -3.29 1.59
CA PHE A 235 4.30 -2.60 1.28
C PHE A 235 5.02 -2.11 2.53
N ASN A 236 4.42 -2.26 3.72
CA ASN A 236 4.96 -1.75 4.97
C ASN A 236 5.41 -0.26 4.91
N SER A 237 4.98 0.47 3.91
CA SER A 237 5.33 1.88 3.64
C SER A 237 4.20 2.54 2.87
N SER A 238 3.99 3.83 3.13
CA SER A 238 3.00 4.62 2.39
C SER A 238 3.46 4.94 0.96
N ALA A 239 2.52 5.16 0.05
CA ALA A 239 2.79 5.58 -1.33
C ALA A 239 3.62 6.87 -1.44
N ILE A 240 3.68 7.70 -0.39
CA ILE A 240 4.54 8.90 -0.36
C ILE A 240 5.98 8.63 0.08
N ALA A 241 6.35 7.42 0.49
CA ALA A 241 7.75 7.09 0.76
C ALA A 241 8.57 7.14 -0.55
N PRO A 242 9.78 7.74 -0.57
CA PRO A 242 10.53 7.97 -1.81
C PRO A 242 10.79 6.72 -2.64
N SER A 243 11.08 5.59 -1.99
CA SER A 243 11.31 4.30 -2.66
C SER A 243 10.05 3.78 -3.34
N ILE A 244 8.89 3.89 -2.67
CA ILE A 244 7.60 3.50 -3.25
C ILE A 244 7.23 4.43 -4.41
N GLN A 245 7.40 5.75 -4.25
CA GLN A 245 7.17 6.71 -5.34
C GLN A 245 7.98 6.38 -6.59
N GLY A 246 9.26 6.00 -6.41
CA GLY A 246 10.14 5.58 -7.51
C GLY A 246 9.53 4.44 -8.31
N LEU A 247 9.13 3.37 -7.63
CA LEU A 247 8.48 2.20 -8.25
C LEU A 247 7.18 2.59 -8.99
N LEU A 248 6.31 3.37 -8.34
CA LEU A 248 5.02 3.76 -8.92
C LEU A 248 5.18 4.59 -10.20
N ARG A 249 6.14 5.54 -10.22
CA ARG A 249 6.46 6.35 -11.41
C ARG A 249 7.00 5.49 -12.55
N GLU A 250 8.00 4.66 -12.26
CA GLU A 250 8.64 3.78 -13.24
C GLU A 250 7.65 2.82 -13.87
N GLN A 251 6.80 2.21 -13.06
CA GLN A 251 5.83 1.22 -13.50
C GLN A 251 4.49 1.82 -13.94
N LYS A 252 4.33 3.15 -13.93
CA LYS A 252 3.11 3.89 -14.30
C LYS A 252 1.87 3.41 -13.53
N LEU A 253 2.04 3.12 -12.26
CA LEU A 253 0.99 2.60 -11.39
C LEU A 253 0.20 3.74 -10.75
N LYS A 254 -1.11 3.58 -10.71
CA LYS A 254 -2.07 4.54 -10.15
C LYS A 254 -3.04 3.85 -9.19
N THR A 255 -3.67 4.64 -8.32
CA THR A 255 -4.69 4.20 -7.36
C THR A 255 -5.79 5.25 -7.21
N LEU A 256 -6.80 4.99 -6.42
CA LEU A 256 -7.78 6.01 -6.03
C LEU A 256 -7.26 6.83 -4.84
N ALA A 257 -7.48 8.14 -4.88
CA ALA A 257 -7.13 9.04 -3.79
C ALA A 257 -8.40 9.66 -3.16
N PRO A 258 -8.46 9.73 -1.82
CA PRO A 258 -7.43 9.23 -0.88
C PRO A 258 -7.47 7.72 -0.74
N GLU A 259 -6.31 7.08 -0.62
CA GLU A 259 -6.23 5.68 -0.24
C GLU A 259 -6.78 5.48 1.18
N PRO A 260 -7.55 4.41 1.42
CA PRO A 260 -7.99 4.08 2.78
C PRO A 260 -6.79 3.78 3.69
N ALA A 261 -6.78 4.34 4.92
CA ALA A 261 -5.78 4.00 5.91
C ALA A 261 -5.93 2.53 6.34
N THR A 262 -4.84 1.77 6.30
CA THR A 262 -4.83 0.35 6.64
C THR A 262 -4.10 0.06 7.95
N TRP A 263 -3.23 0.97 8.41
CA TRP A 263 -2.40 0.78 9.61
C TRP A 263 -2.06 2.12 10.30
N PRO A 264 -1.90 2.16 11.63
CA PRO A 264 -2.36 1.16 12.58
C PRO A 264 -3.87 1.20 12.78
N ILE A 265 -4.49 0.06 13.06
CA ILE A 265 -5.94 -0.06 13.24
C ILE A 265 -6.47 0.91 14.30
N ALA A 266 -5.73 1.08 15.41
CA ALA A 266 -6.12 1.96 16.51
C ALA A 266 -6.24 3.45 16.11
N ALA A 267 -5.58 3.87 15.04
CA ALA A 267 -5.65 5.25 14.54
C ALA A 267 -6.87 5.49 13.61
N GLY A 268 -7.57 4.44 13.19
CA GLY A 268 -8.72 4.55 12.29
C GLY A 268 -8.40 5.33 11.02
N ALA A 269 -9.15 6.40 10.74
CA ALA A 269 -8.94 7.26 9.58
C ALA A 269 -7.66 8.13 9.67
N PHE A 270 -7.06 8.24 10.85
CA PHE A 270 -5.79 8.94 11.06
C PHE A 270 -4.57 8.03 10.89
N GLY A 271 -4.75 6.78 10.49
CA GLY A 271 -3.67 5.90 10.09
C GLY A 271 -3.09 6.27 8.73
N ILE A 272 -2.20 5.40 8.24
CA ILE A 272 -1.63 5.50 6.89
C ILE A 272 -2.00 4.25 6.08
N ALA A 273 -2.02 4.37 4.76
CA ALA A 273 -2.05 3.22 3.87
C ALA A 273 -0.65 2.62 3.80
N ILE A 274 -0.50 1.35 4.16
CA ILE A 274 0.71 0.53 3.93
C ILE A 274 0.38 -0.73 3.15
N ASP A 275 -0.89 -1.11 3.11
CA ASP A 275 -1.45 -2.07 2.16
C ASP A 275 -2.03 -1.29 0.99
N HIS A 276 -1.73 -1.72 -0.22
CA HIS A 276 -2.04 -0.97 -1.44
C HIS A 276 -2.67 -1.84 -2.51
N ILE A 277 -3.46 -1.19 -3.36
CA ILE A 277 -3.95 -1.74 -4.63
C ILE A 277 -3.73 -0.68 -5.70
N PHE A 278 -2.86 -0.98 -6.65
CA PHE A 278 -2.52 -0.13 -7.79
C PHE A 278 -2.92 -0.80 -9.09
N ALA A 279 -3.25 -0.01 -10.09
CA ALA A 279 -3.50 -0.47 -11.46
C ALA A 279 -2.62 0.26 -12.47
N ARG A 280 -2.34 -0.42 -13.59
CA ARG A 280 -1.68 0.15 -14.77
C ARG A 280 -2.66 0.17 -15.94
N ALA A 281 -2.73 1.34 -16.61
CA ALA A 281 -3.57 1.53 -17.77
C ALA A 281 -3.34 0.42 -18.85
N PRO A 282 -4.39 0.04 -19.60
CA PRO A 282 -5.74 0.62 -19.65
C PRO A 282 -6.69 0.18 -18.51
N LEU A 283 -6.18 -0.53 -17.50
CA LEU A 283 -6.96 -0.92 -16.33
C LEU A 283 -6.96 0.21 -15.30
N HIS A 284 -8.15 0.51 -14.75
CA HIS A 284 -8.30 1.49 -13.67
C HIS A 284 -9.23 0.98 -12.57
N LEU A 285 -9.06 1.54 -11.36
CA LEU A 285 -9.96 1.28 -10.23
C LEU A 285 -11.21 2.14 -10.36
N ILE A 286 -12.39 1.55 -10.18
CA ILE A 286 -13.65 2.28 -10.05
C ILE A 286 -14.12 2.38 -8.61
N SER A 287 -13.64 1.49 -7.74
CA SER A 287 -13.83 1.59 -6.29
C SER A 287 -12.63 1.03 -5.54
N LEU A 288 -12.33 1.62 -4.39
CA LEU A 288 -11.34 1.12 -3.43
C LEU A 288 -11.86 1.41 -2.03
N LYS A 289 -12.12 0.36 -1.26
CA LYS A 289 -12.71 0.48 0.08
C LYS A 289 -11.95 -0.40 1.07
N ARG A 290 -11.94 0.05 2.31
CA ARG A 290 -11.53 -0.76 3.44
C ARG A 290 -12.64 -1.76 3.77
N LEU A 291 -12.27 -2.99 4.16
CA LEU A 291 -13.23 -3.94 4.73
C LEU A 291 -13.77 -3.40 6.06
N ASP A 292 -15.02 -3.73 6.38
CA ASP A 292 -15.71 -3.21 7.56
C ASP A 292 -15.11 -3.73 8.87
N ASP A 293 -14.53 -4.93 8.85
CA ASP A 293 -13.92 -5.57 10.02
C ASP A 293 -12.51 -6.07 9.66
N ASN A 294 -11.58 -5.93 10.59
CA ASN A 294 -10.22 -6.46 10.49
C ASN A 294 -10.06 -7.85 11.14
N LEU A 295 -11.09 -8.37 11.80
CA LEU A 295 -11.13 -9.69 12.44
C LEU A 295 -9.86 -10.00 13.25
N GLY A 296 -9.39 -9.02 14.03
CA GLY A 296 -8.20 -9.17 14.88
C GLY A 296 -6.86 -9.05 14.18
N SER A 297 -6.81 -8.77 12.87
CA SER A 297 -5.58 -8.35 12.21
C SER A 297 -5.16 -6.96 12.69
N ASN A 298 -3.86 -6.69 12.69
CA ASN A 298 -3.32 -5.33 12.89
C ASN A 298 -3.35 -4.48 11.60
N HIS A 299 -3.83 -5.04 10.48
CA HIS A 299 -4.12 -4.37 9.21
C HIS A 299 -5.62 -4.34 8.93
N SER A 300 -6.07 -3.39 8.11
CA SER A 300 -7.37 -3.44 7.47
C SER A 300 -7.24 -4.00 6.06
N GLY A 301 -8.10 -4.95 5.71
CA GLY A 301 -8.18 -5.43 4.33
C GLY A 301 -8.79 -4.39 3.40
N LEU A 302 -8.50 -4.53 2.12
CA LEU A 302 -8.99 -3.70 1.03
C LEU A 302 -9.81 -4.53 0.05
N ILE A 303 -10.81 -3.90 -0.55
CA ILE A 303 -11.56 -4.44 -1.67
C ILE A 303 -11.66 -3.38 -2.77
N ALA A 304 -11.37 -3.77 -3.99
CA ALA A 304 -11.37 -2.89 -5.16
C ALA A 304 -12.14 -3.48 -6.32
N GLU A 305 -12.74 -2.61 -7.10
CA GLU A 305 -13.39 -2.96 -8.38
C GLU A 305 -12.65 -2.25 -9.50
N PHE A 306 -12.53 -2.95 -10.63
CA PHE A 306 -11.75 -2.50 -11.78
C PHE A 306 -12.59 -2.46 -13.04
N ALA A 307 -12.26 -1.52 -13.93
CA ALA A 307 -12.76 -1.47 -15.29
C ALA A 307 -11.58 -1.22 -16.27
N LEU A 308 -11.81 -1.51 -17.53
CA LEU A 308 -10.91 -1.12 -18.62
C LEU A 308 -11.37 0.20 -19.22
N ASP A 309 -10.40 1.04 -19.56
CA ASP A 309 -10.68 2.22 -20.36
C ASP A 309 -11.34 1.78 -21.66
N GLN A 310 -12.45 2.40 -22.00
CA GLN A 310 -13.05 2.18 -23.34
C GLN A 310 -12.05 2.72 -24.35
N GLU A 311 -11.65 1.88 -25.32
CA GLU A 311 -10.93 2.38 -26.48
C GLU A 311 -11.73 3.54 -27.07
N THR A 312 -11.21 4.76 -26.94
CA THR A 312 -11.74 5.90 -27.69
C THR A 312 -11.53 5.55 -29.16
N SER A 313 -12.60 5.04 -29.80
CA SER A 313 -12.57 4.83 -31.26
C SER A 313 -12.12 6.15 -31.89
N PRO A 314 -11.04 6.17 -32.69
CA PRO A 314 -10.65 7.40 -33.34
C PRO A 314 -11.84 7.92 -34.14
N ALA A 315 -12.26 9.15 -33.87
CA ALA A 315 -13.28 9.83 -34.64
C ALA A 315 -12.93 9.72 -36.10
N ARG A 316 -13.79 9.03 -36.86
CA ARG A 316 -13.70 8.88 -38.31
C ARG A 316 -13.90 10.21 -39.01
#